data_1013a1d671312d2969f032e1ee95fd1a
#
_entry.id   1013a1d671312d2969f032e1ee95fd1a
#
_cell.length_a   1.000
_cell.length_b   1.000
_cell.length_c   1.000
_cell.angle_alpha   90.00
_cell.angle_beta   90.00
_cell.angle_gamma   90.00
#
_symmetry.space_group_name_H-M   'P 1'
#
loop_
_entity.id
_entity.type
_entity.pdbx_description
1 polymer ?
#
loop_
_entity_poly.entity_id
_entity_poly.type
_entity_poly.pdbx_seq_one_letter_code
_entity_poly.pdbx_strand_id
1 'polypeptide(L)'
;MSTDKSEAPAPLVIGRLSLVPRSCSALTALLLLFILNLSLQPLTEPDFGWHLRAGLDLLDHAGRMPATDPYSHTMSGWPWVEHAWMTDGLLALIYRMLGDAGALGVILFFAAVTVGACVLATAPARAGWTARLVAIAAVLWVARPFLGARTQFLTLLGLSVLLWIWHHVQTGHRTIVWTLLPLFLLWANLHGGFTAGLFVLGVLLGAAVALRSVIAGWPVLAQQVDEPIPDWSRLGTLTGAAAVAAAATLCTPYGWGLYREIIESLSDTFMLETLREWQSLSLATTGGTLYVTYLVGLGVLAVFGYRRIEPVRWALWIVFLGFSIRHWRNIPIFLIVSLPLCAELLEAAMVRAAAVLPQTVRNPGHWRLAAAACVALALGLSGTEHLERVMQSGLAPAQFFRQTQYPIEAVQWIKANRNQVGTKLFNEYGHGGFLLWWLPEEKIFIDGRMPAWQIGERRIFKDYLALANQDPPALGVLDRYLVDWVLVTRASGLARALDDARSWAKVYEDAKVAIYVRQSA
;
A
#
# COMPACT_ATOMS: atom_id res chain seq x y z
N MET A 1 -56.98 -10.48 -31.41
CA MET A 1 -56.28 -11.38 -30.47
C MET A 1 -54.79 -11.31 -30.78
N SER A 2 -54.10 -10.41 -30.11
CA SER A 2 -52.66 -10.26 -30.21
C SER A 2 -52.11 -10.68 -28.84
N THR A 3 -51.40 -11.77 -28.79
CA THR A 3 -50.80 -12.32 -27.57
C THR A 3 -49.48 -11.61 -27.32
N ASP A 4 -49.52 -10.75 -26.34
CA ASP A 4 -48.35 -10.12 -25.72
C ASP A 4 -47.46 -11.22 -25.07
N LYS A 5 -46.29 -11.46 -25.66
CA LYS A 5 -45.27 -12.31 -25.04
C LYS A 5 -44.40 -11.43 -24.16
N SER A 6 -44.66 -11.40 -22.87
CA SER A 6 -43.75 -10.87 -21.86
C SER A 6 -42.41 -11.62 -21.96
N GLU A 7 -41.39 -10.98 -22.48
CA GLU A 7 -40.02 -11.46 -22.39
C GLU A 7 -39.58 -11.46 -20.93
N ALA A 8 -39.32 -12.66 -20.40
CA ALA A 8 -38.69 -12.83 -19.10
C ALA A 8 -37.28 -12.18 -19.14
N PRO A 9 -36.84 -11.49 -18.09
CA PRO A 9 -35.51 -10.90 -18.06
C PRO A 9 -34.46 -11.99 -18.20
N ALA A 10 -33.55 -11.80 -19.13
CA ALA A 10 -32.42 -12.70 -19.35
C ALA A 10 -31.64 -12.92 -18.04
N PRO A 11 -31.27 -14.15 -17.69
CA PRO A 11 -30.51 -14.42 -16.47
C PRO A 11 -29.19 -13.67 -16.51
N LEU A 12 -28.80 -13.07 -15.38
CA LEU A 12 -27.52 -12.42 -15.16
C LEU A 12 -26.41 -13.44 -15.48
N VAL A 13 -25.92 -13.40 -16.72
CA VAL A 13 -24.70 -14.10 -17.08
C VAL A 13 -23.58 -13.26 -16.47
N ILE A 14 -23.23 -13.56 -15.22
CA ILE A 14 -21.93 -13.19 -14.65
C ILE A 14 -20.93 -13.80 -15.61
N GLY A 15 -20.40 -12.95 -16.51
CA GLY A 15 -19.41 -13.38 -17.50
C GLY A 15 -18.39 -14.22 -16.77
N ARG A 16 -18.24 -15.48 -17.19
CA ARG A 16 -17.37 -16.45 -16.53
C ARG A 16 -16.01 -15.79 -16.40
N LEU A 17 -15.71 -15.27 -15.21
CA LEU A 17 -14.35 -15.04 -14.76
C LEU A 17 -13.70 -16.43 -14.76
N SER A 18 -13.15 -16.84 -15.89
CA SER A 18 -12.26 -17.99 -15.90
C SER A 18 -10.97 -17.51 -15.26
N LEU A 19 -10.93 -17.55 -13.94
CA LEU A 19 -9.78 -17.15 -13.11
C LEU A 19 -8.56 -18.03 -13.37
N VAL A 20 -8.72 -19.13 -14.14
CA VAL A 20 -7.63 -20.07 -14.44
C VAL A 20 -7.59 -20.32 -15.95
N PRO A 21 -6.42 -20.22 -16.60
CA PRO A 21 -6.25 -20.60 -17.99
C PRO A 21 -6.60 -22.08 -18.18
N ARG A 22 -7.40 -22.40 -19.21
CA ARG A 22 -7.87 -23.77 -19.52
C ARG A 22 -6.75 -24.79 -19.81
N SER A 23 -5.52 -24.33 -20.01
CA SER A 23 -4.31 -25.17 -20.07
C SER A 23 -3.20 -24.46 -19.30
N CYS A 24 -2.77 -25.00 -18.17
CA CYS A 24 -1.64 -24.49 -17.42
C CYS A 24 -0.36 -24.87 -18.19
N SER A 25 0.18 -23.95 -19.00
CA SER A 25 1.50 -24.14 -19.60
C SER A 25 2.58 -23.96 -18.52
N ALA A 26 3.76 -24.57 -18.73
CA ALA A 26 4.90 -24.38 -17.82
C ALA A 26 5.20 -22.90 -17.57
N LEU A 27 5.10 -22.06 -18.60
CA LEU A 27 5.26 -20.60 -18.48
C LEU A 27 4.19 -19.99 -17.53
N THR A 28 2.92 -20.38 -17.65
CA THR A 28 1.86 -19.90 -16.77
C THR A 28 2.12 -20.28 -15.32
N ALA A 29 2.51 -21.52 -15.05
CA ALA A 29 2.83 -22.00 -13.72
C ALA A 29 4.03 -21.22 -13.12
N LEU A 30 5.09 -21.03 -13.89
CA LEU A 30 6.27 -20.27 -13.46
C LEU A 30 5.94 -18.79 -13.21
N LEU A 31 5.13 -18.14 -14.04
CA LEU A 31 4.67 -16.77 -13.80
C LEU A 31 3.84 -16.66 -12.53
N LEU A 32 2.94 -17.61 -12.27
CA LEU A 32 2.17 -17.64 -11.02
C LEU A 32 3.08 -17.82 -9.79
N LEU A 33 4.05 -18.72 -9.86
CA LEU A 33 5.04 -18.90 -8.80
C LEU A 33 5.88 -17.64 -8.59
N PHE A 34 6.27 -16.97 -9.66
CA PHE A 34 7.03 -15.71 -9.58
C PHE A 34 6.20 -14.57 -8.97
N ILE A 35 4.95 -14.42 -9.38
CA ILE A 35 3.99 -13.46 -8.79
C ILE A 35 3.80 -13.73 -7.30
N LEU A 36 3.61 -14.99 -6.91
CA LEU A 36 3.49 -15.38 -5.52
C LEU A 36 4.76 -15.06 -4.73
N ASN A 37 5.93 -15.42 -5.26
CA ASN A 37 7.23 -15.11 -4.65
C ASN A 37 7.41 -13.61 -4.44
N LEU A 38 7.06 -12.78 -5.43
CA LEU A 38 7.13 -11.32 -5.31
C LEU A 38 6.14 -10.74 -4.30
N SER A 39 4.96 -11.34 -4.15
CA SER A 39 3.93 -10.85 -3.23
C SER A 39 4.20 -11.20 -1.76
N LEU A 40 4.89 -12.30 -1.51
CA LEU A 40 5.31 -12.71 -0.17
C LEU A 40 6.47 -11.81 0.27
N GLN A 41 6.29 -11.09 1.39
CA GLN A 41 7.32 -10.18 1.92
C GLN A 41 7.54 -10.44 3.41
N PRO A 42 8.79 -10.40 3.89
CA PRO A 42 9.04 -10.53 5.33
C PRO A 42 8.48 -9.33 6.10
N LEU A 43 8.17 -9.53 7.39
CA LEU A 43 7.64 -8.49 8.27
C LEU A 43 8.73 -7.49 8.68
N THR A 44 9.10 -6.60 7.76
CA THR A 44 10.09 -5.53 8.00
C THR A 44 9.47 -4.14 8.04
N GLU A 45 8.15 -4.04 7.86
CA GLU A 45 7.44 -2.77 7.84
C GLU A 45 7.45 -2.12 9.23
N PRO A 46 7.98 -0.90 9.38
CA PRO A 46 8.07 -0.23 10.68
C PRO A 46 6.72 -0.01 11.36
N ASP A 47 5.67 0.21 10.57
CA ASP A 47 4.33 0.53 11.08
C ASP A 47 3.52 -0.72 11.45
N PHE A 48 3.91 -1.91 10.98
CA PHE A 48 3.17 -3.14 11.27
C PHE A 48 2.93 -3.34 12.78
N GLY A 49 3.93 -3.06 13.59
CA GLY A 49 3.86 -3.34 15.04
C GLY A 49 2.80 -2.51 15.76
N TRP A 50 2.64 -1.23 15.44
CA TRP A 50 1.61 -0.41 16.08
C TRP A 50 0.20 -0.76 15.54
N HIS A 51 0.04 -1.12 14.24
CA HIS A 51 -1.21 -1.65 13.71
C HIS A 51 -1.64 -2.92 14.43
N LEU A 52 -0.71 -3.87 14.60
CA LEU A 52 -0.99 -5.09 15.35
C LEU A 52 -1.36 -4.78 16.80
N ARG A 53 -0.64 -3.86 17.48
CA ARG A 53 -0.93 -3.46 18.84
C ARG A 53 -2.31 -2.84 18.98
N ALA A 54 -2.66 -1.89 18.10
CA ALA A 54 -3.98 -1.25 18.08
C ALA A 54 -5.11 -2.26 17.88
N GLY A 55 -4.90 -3.22 16.97
CA GLY A 55 -5.87 -4.29 16.74
C GLY A 55 -6.02 -5.25 17.92
N LEU A 56 -4.93 -5.62 18.60
CA LEU A 56 -4.97 -6.46 19.81
C LEU A 56 -5.74 -5.74 20.92
N ASP A 57 -5.45 -4.47 21.17
CA ASP A 57 -6.15 -3.67 22.18
C ASP A 57 -7.63 -3.51 21.85
N LEU A 58 -7.96 -3.33 20.56
CA LEU A 58 -9.35 -3.28 20.10
C LEU A 58 -10.11 -4.57 20.45
N LEU A 59 -9.49 -5.74 20.24
CA LEU A 59 -10.09 -7.03 20.60
C LEU A 59 -10.21 -7.21 22.12
N ASP A 60 -9.19 -6.79 22.88
CA ASP A 60 -9.14 -6.93 24.34
C ASP A 60 -10.16 -6.01 25.03
N HIS A 61 -10.46 -4.86 24.45
CA HIS A 61 -11.43 -3.90 24.97
C HIS A 61 -12.81 -3.99 24.31
N ALA A 62 -13.16 -5.13 23.71
CA ALA A 62 -14.46 -5.41 23.08
C ALA A 62 -14.89 -4.33 22.05
N GLY A 63 -13.95 -3.89 21.22
CA GLY A 63 -14.18 -2.93 20.14
C GLY A 63 -14.22 -1.46 20.60
N ARG A 64 -13.86 -1.14 21.84
CA ARG A 64 -13.82 0.24 22.32
C ARG A 64 -12.56 0.96 21.83
N MET A 65 -12.75 2.10 21.19
CA MET A 65 -11.66 2.96 20.76
C MET A 65 -11.24 3.90 21.89
N PRO A 66 -9.91 4.13 22.08
CA PRO A 66 -9.45 5.15 23.01
C PRO A 66 -9.85 6.56 22.52
N ALA A 67 -10.02 7.50 23.45
CA ALA A 67 -10.31 8.89 23.09
C ALA A 67 -9.06 9.66 22.66
N THR A 68 -7.91 9.31 23.24
CA THR A 68 -6.60 9.94 22.97
C THR A 68 -5.53 8.86 22.80
N ASP A 69 -4.34 9.24 22.30
CA ASP A 69 -3.23 8.31 22.07
C ASP A 69 -2.83 7.56 23.36
N PRO A 70 -2.98 6.23 23.39
CA PRO A 70 -2.63 5.43 24.55
C PRO A 70 -1.16 4.97 24.56
N TYR A 71 -0.44 5.11 23.42
CA TYR A 71 0.82 4.42 23.18
C TYR A 71 2.06 5.28 23.39
N SER A 72 1.92 6.63 23.34
CA SER A 72 3.05 7.51 23.62
C SER A 72 2.92 8.23 24.96
N HIS A 73 4.05 8.61 25.54
CA HIS A 73 4.05 9.52 26.69
C HIS A 73 4.17 10.98 26.25
N THR A 74 4.58 11.24 25.02
CA THR A 74 4.82 12.58 24.47
C THR A 74 3.55 13.25 23.99
N MET A 75 2.63 12.47 23.39
CA MET A 75 1.42 12.94 22.72
C MET A 75 0.14 12.30 23.27
N SER A 76 0.13 11.91 24.53
CA SER A 76 -1.00 11.21 25.19
C SER A 76 -2.32 12.00 25.20
N GLY A 77 -2.30 13.31 24.94
CA GLY A 77 -3.49 14.16 24.76
C GLY A 77 -3.96 14.29 23.31
N TRP A 78 -3.26 13.70 22.32
CA TRP A 78 -3.67 13.76 20.93
C TRP A 78 -4.95 12.96 20.69
N PRO A 79 -5.97 13.51 19.99
CA PRO A 79 -7.19 12.75 19.68
C PRO A 79 -6.87 11.48 18.91
N TRP A 80 -7.44 10.36 19.35
CA TRP A 80 -7.24 9.10 18.64
C TRP A 80 -8.17 9.01 17.42
N VAL A 81 -7.60 8.93 16.23
CA VAL A 81 -8.33 8.65 14.98
C VAL A 81 -7.57 7.58 14.19
N GLU A 82 -8.03 6.34 14.30
CA GLU A 82 -7.41 5.21 13.61
C GLU A 82 -8.04 5.00 12.23
N HIS A 83 -7.31 5.36 11.19
CA HIS A 83 -7.79 5.31 9.81
C HIS A 83 -7.81 3.90 9.20
N ALA A 84 -7.36 2.89 9.92
CA ALA A 84 -7.30 1.48 9.49
C ALA A 84 -7.87 0.51 10.55
N TRP A 85 -8.69 0.99 11.48
CA TRP A 85 -9.14 0.25 12.67
C TRP A 85 -9.72 -1.14 12.39
N MET A 86 -10.49 -1.30 11.29
CA MET A 86 -11.05 -2.60 10.92
C MET A 86 -9.96 -3.54 10.40
N THR A 87 -8.99 -3.02 9.66
CA THR A 87 -7.81 -3.80 9.22
C THR A 87 -6.98 -4.22 10.41
N ASP A 88 -6.73 -3.34 11.37
CA ASP A 88 -5.98 -3.64 12.60
C ASP A 88 -6.64 -4.76 13.39
N GLY A 89 -7.97 -4.68 13.57
CA GLY A 89 -8.75 -5.74 14.20
C GLY A 89 -8.67 -7.07 13.45
N LEU A 90 -8.70 -7.04 12.11
CA LEU A 90 -8.56 -8.24 11.28
C LEU A 90 -7.14 -8.84 11.39
N LEU A 91 -6.10 -8.01 11.37
CA LEU A 91 -4.71 -8.47 11.56
C LEU A 91 -4.51 -9.10 12.93
N ALA A 92 -5.03 -8.47 13.98
CA ALA A 92 -4.99 -9.00 15.34
C ALA A 92 -5.75 -10.32 15.47
N LEU A 93 -6.90 -10.45 14.81
CA LEU A 93 -7.67 -11.68 14.78
C LEU A 93 -6.88 -12.82 14.10
N ILE A 94 -6.31 -12.57 12.92
CA ILE A 94 -5.47 -13.54 12.21
C ILE A 94 -4.28 -13.94 13.09
N TYR A 95 -3.60 -12.96 13.69
CA TYR A 95 -2.43 -13.17 14.54
C TYR A 95 -2.76 -14.06 15.75
N ARG A 96 -3.88 -13.79 16.45
CA ARG A 96 -4.31 -14.59 17.60
C ARG A 96 -4.79 -15.98 17.23
N MET A 97 -5.58 -16.11 16.16
CA MET A 97 -6.14 -17.39 15.76
C MET A 97 -5.07 -18.39 15.33
N LEU A 98 -3.97 -17.92 14.75
CA LEU A 98 -2.89 -18.76 14.26
C LEU A 98 -1.75 -18.93 15.24
N GLY A 99 -1.77 -18.25 16.40
CA GLY A 99 -0.78 -18.40 17.46
C GLY A 99 0.65 -18.20 16.95
N ASP A 100 1.52 -19.20 17.09
CA ASP A 100 2.93 -19.13 16.64
C ASP A 100 3.09 -18.87 15.14
N ALA A 101 2.08 -19.23 14.32
CA ALA A 101 2.04 -18.92 12.89
C ALA A 101 1.32 -17.59 12.58
N GLY A 102 0.97 -16.79 13.58
CA GLY A 102 0.21 -15.55 13.41
C GLY A 102 0.88 -14.55 12.49
N ALA A 103 2.19 -14.37 12.63
CA ALA A 103 2.98 -13.50 11.75
C ALA A 103 2.98 -14.01 10.29
N LEU A 104 3.10 -15.32 10.07
CA LEU A 104 2.96 -15.93 8.75
C LEU A 104 1.55 -15.70 8.17
N GLY A 105 0.52 -15.82 8.99
CA GLY A 105 -0.86 -15.55 8.59
C GLY A 105 -1.05 -14.12 8.07
N VAL A 106 -0.42 -13.12 8.71
CA VAL A 106 -0.43 -11.72 8.25
C VAL A 106 0.30 -11.57 6.91
N ILE A 107 1.46 -12.21 6.75
CA ILE A 107 2.21 -12.21 5.48
C ILE A 107 1.33 -12.76 4.35
N LEU A 108 0.69 -13.92 4.56
CA LEU A 108 -0.19 -14.55 3.58
C LEU A 108 -1.42 -13.70 3.27
N PHE A 109 -2.00 -13.04 4.26
CA PHE A 109 -3.10 -12.11 4.08
C PHE A 109 -2.71 -10.97 3.12
N PHE A 110 -1.60 -10.26 3.36
CA PHE A 110 -1.17 -9.17 2.49
C PHE A 110 -0.72 -9.65 1.10
N ALA A 111 -0.12 -10.82 1.00
CA ALA A 111 0.18 -11.45 -0.29
C ALA A 111 -1.11 -11.73 -1.09
N ALA A 112 -2.14 -12.28 -0.45
CA ALA A 112 -3.43 -12.53 -1.08
C ALA A 112 -4.13 -11.23 -1.51
N VAL A 113 -4.12 -10.19 -0.68
CA VAL A 113 -4.66 -8.86 -1.01
C VAL A 113 -3.91 -8.27 -2.21
N THR A 114 -2.58 -8.35 -2.23
CA THR A 114 -1.73 -7.82 -3.32
C THR A 114 -2.02 -8.53 -4.65
N VAL A 115 -2.02 -9.86 -4.64
CA VAL A 115 -2.34 -10.66 -5.85
C VAL A 115 -3.77 -10.42 -6.30
N GLY A 116 -4.73 -10.41 -5.36
CA GLY A 116 -6.13 -10.13 -5.62
C GLY A 116 -6.35 -8.75 -6.26
N ALA A 117 -5.68 -7.72 -5.75
CA ALA A 117 -5.71 -6.37 -6.34
C ALA A 117 -5.19 -6.38 -7.78
N CYS A 118 -4.03 -6.99 -8.03
CA CYS A 118 -3.47 -7.06 -9.38
C CYS A 118 -4.35 -7.85 -10.36
N VAL A 119 -4.90 -8.98 -9.95
CA VAL A 119 -5.80 -9.80 -10.79
C VAL A 119 -7.07 -9.03 -11.12
N LEU A 120 -7.70 -8.39 -10.14
CA LEU A 120 -8.89 -7.57 -10.35
C LEU A 120 -8.60 -6.35 -11.22
N ALA A 121 -7.48 -5.66 -11.02
CA ALA A 121 -7.09 -4.52 -11.84
C ALA A 121 -6.92 -4.90 -13.31
N THR A 122 -6.43 -6.12 -13.63
CA THR A 122 -6.30 -6.59 -15.02
C THR A 122 -7.60 -7.13 -15.62
N ALA A 123 -8.65 -7.38 -14.81
CA ALA A 123 -9.90 -7.96 -15.30
C ALA A 123 -10.57 -7.16 -16.42
N PRO A 124 -10.56 -5.81 -16.40
CA PRO A 124 -11.08 -4.98 -17.48
C PRO A 124 -10.25 -4.99 -18.77
N ALA A 125 -8.98 -5.47 -18.72
CA ALA A 125 -8.08 -5.40 -19.86
C ALA A 125 -8.51 -6.34 -21.01
N ARG A 126 -8.46 -5.87 -22.24
CA ARG A 126 -8.64 -6.68 -23.45
C ARG A 126 -7.34 -7.39 -23.82
N ALA A 127 -6.90 -8.27 -22.95
CA ALA A 127 -5.63 -8.99 -23.05
C ALA A 127 -5.78 -10.46 -22.68
N GLY A 128 -4.98 -11.32 -23.30
CA GLY A 128 -4.87 -12.73 -22.93
C GLY A 128 -4.19 -12.93 -21.57
N TRP A 129 -4.36 -14.11 -20.99
CA TRP A 129 -3.80 -14.43 -19.68
C TRP A 129 -2.28 -14.24 -19.59
N THR A 130 -1.53 -14.59 -20.65
CA THR A 130 -0.08 -14.43 -20.67
C THR A 130 0.32 -12.96 -20.51
N ALA A 131 -0.30 -12.06 -21.28
CA ALA A 131 -0.01 -10.62 -21.19
C ALA A 131 -0.39 -10.05 -19.80
N ARG A 132 -1.52 -10.50 -19.22
CA ARG A 132 -1.94 -10.09 -17.87
C ARG A 132 -0.94 -10.55 -16.81
N LEU A 133 -0.50 -11.81 -16.83
CA LEU A 133 0.47 -12.34 -15.87
C LEU A 133 1.83 -11.65 -16.00
N VAL A 134 2.29 -11.39 -17.22
CA VAL A 134 3.53 -10.63 -17.46
C VAL A 134 3.40 -9.19 -16.94
N ALA A 135 2.26 -8.53 -17.17
CA ALA A 135 2.01 -7.19 -16.65
C ALA A 135 2.00 -7.18 -15.11
N ILE A 136 1.33 -8.15 -14.46
CA ILE A 136 1.31 -8.30 -13.00
C ILE A 136 2.73 -8.52 -12.47
N ALA A 137 3.50 -9.43 -13.07
CA ALA A 137 4.87 -9.70 -12.67
C ALA A 137 5.77 -8.45 -12.80
N ALA A 138 5.65 -7.69 -13.90
CA ALA A 138 6.39 -6.45 -14.11
C ALA A 138 6.03 -5.38 -13.07
N VAL A 139 4.74 -5.19 -12.80
CA VAL A 139 4.25 -4.24 -11.79
C VAL A 139 4.74 -4.62 -10.39
N LEU A 140 4.63 -5.88 -9.99
CA LEU A 140 5.10 -6.34 -8.68
C LEU A 140 6.62 -6.23 -8.54
N TRP A 141 7.36 -6.49 -9.63
CA TRP A 141 8.80 -6.29 -9.65
C TRP A 141 9.21 -4.84 -9.38
N VAL A 142 8.51 -3.89 -9.98
CA VAL A 142 8.73 -2.45 -9.77
C VAL A 142 8.23 -2.02 -8.39
N ALA A 143 7.12 -2.59 -7.92
CA ALA A 143 6.53 -2.28 -6.63
C ALA A 143 7.31 -2.82 -5.43
N ARG A 144 8.35 -3.67 -5.60
CA ARG A 144 9.08 -4.32 -4.49
C ARG A 144 9.46 -3.40 -3.32
N PRO A 145 9.92 -2.15 -3.52
CA PRO A 145 10.25 -1.26 -2.40
C PRO A 145 9.04 -0.84 -1.55
N PHE A 146 7.84 -1.08 -2.05
CA PHE A 146 6.57 -0.72 -1.39
C PHE A 146 5.82 -1.93 -0.86
N LEU A 147 6.21 -3.17 -1.27
CA LEU A 147 5.55 -4.38 -0.83
C LEU A 147 5.86 -4.67 0.64
N GLY A 148 4.89 -5.22 1.38
CA GLY A 148 5.03 -5.55 2.79
C GLY A 148 3.69 -5.64 3.50
N ALA A 149 3.73 -5.75 4.84
CA ALA A 149 2.55 -5.77 5.68
C ALA A 149 2.02 -4.36 5.93
N ARG A 150 1.53 -3.72 4.87
CA ARG A 150 1.05 -2.32 4.86
C ARG A 150 -0.45 -2.24 4.64
N THR A 151 -1.17 -1.58 5.52
CA THR A 151 -2.63 -1.40 5.42
C THR A 151 -3.05 -0.69 4.13
N GLN A 152 -2.18 0.13 3.52
CA GLN A 152 -2.42 0.78 2.23
C GLN A 152 -2.74 -0.19 1.07
N PHE A 153 -2.39 -1.50 1.18
CA PHE A 153 -2.74 -2.49 0.16
C PHE A 153 -4.25 -2.71 0.05
N LEU A 154 -5.01 -2.46 1.12
CA LEU A 154 -6.48 -2.44 1.08
C LEU A 154 -6.98 -1.33 0.16
N THR A 155 -6.27 -0.20 0.09
CA THR A 155 -6.55 0.86 -0.91
C THR A 155 -6.30 0.39 -2.34
N LEU A 156 -5.21 -0.34 -2.59
CA LEU A 156 -4.95 -0.88 -3.92
C LEU A 156 -6.02 -1.89 -4.35
N LEU A 157 -6.49 -2.72 -3.42
CA LEU A 157 -7.63 -3.62 -3.65
C LEU A 157 -8.93 -2.84 -3.93
N GLY A 158 -9.23 -1.83 -3.11
CA GLY A 158 -10.40 -0.95 -3.30
C GLY A 158 -10.39 -0.25 -4.67
N LEU A 159 -9.23 0.29 -5.09
CA LEU A 159 -9.04 0.87 -6.43
C LEU A 159 -9.28 -0.16 -7.54
N SER A 160 -8.79 -1.37 -7.37
CA SER A 160 -8.97 -2.44 -8.36
C SER A 160 -10.44 -2.83 -8.51
N VAL A 161 -11.19 -2.91 -7.40
CA VAL A 161 -12.65 -3.12 -7.41
C VAL A 161 -13.36 -1.95 -8.07
N LEU A 162 -12.96 -0.71 -7.77
CA LEU A 162 -13.52 0.50 -8.40
C LEU A 162 -13.32 0.50 -9.92
N LEU A 163 -12.12 0.17 -10.41
CA LEU A 163 -11.83 0.06 -11.85
C LEU A 163 -12.66 -1.06 -12.52
N TRP A 164 -12.85 -2.17 -11.80
CA TRP A 164 -13.71 -3.28 -12.26
C TRP A 164 -15.18 -2.85 -12.34
N ILE A 165 -15.71 -2.15 -11.33
CA ILE A 165 -17.07 -1.58 -11.35
C ILE A 165 -17.22 -0.62 -12.52
N TRP A 166 -16.28 0.30 -12.71
CA TRP A 166 -16.27 1.26 -13.82
C TRP A 166 -16.39 0.57 -15.17
N HIS A 167 -15.59 -0.46 -15.42
CA HIS A 167 -15.66 -1.24 -16.64
C HIS A 167 -17.05 -1.84 -16.89
N HIS A 168 -17.67 -2.40 -15.85
CA HIS A 168 -19.00 -3.00 -15.98
C HIS A 168 -20.11 -1.95 -16.21
N VAL A 169 -19.98 -0.77 -15.64
CA VAL A 169 -20.89 0.35 -15.95
C VAL A 169 -20.78 0.74 -17.42
N GLN A 170 -19.57 0.81 -17.97
CA GLN A 170 -19.35 1.12 -19.38
C GLN A 170 -19.91 0.04 -20.30
N THR A 171 -19.76 -1.22 -19.98
CA THR A 171 -20.26 -2.36 -20.75
C THR A 171 -21.78 -2.59 -20.61
N GLY A 172 -22.49 -1.74 -19.86
CA GLY A 172 -23.95 -1.69 -19.87
C GLY A 172 -24.64 -2.28 -18.64
N HIS A 173 -23.90 -2.77 -17.64
CA HIS A 173 -24.47 -3.32 -16.42
C HIS A 173 -24.91 -2.19 -15.47
N ARG A 174 -26.19 -1.80 -15.54
CA ARG A 174 -26.70 -0.60 -14.83
C ARG A 174 -26.72 -0.77 -13.31
N THR A 175 -27.02 -1.96 -12.81
CA THR A 175 -27.20 -2.21 -11.35
C THR A 175 -25.88 -2.27 -10.59
N ILE A 176 -24.75 -2.55 -11.26
CA ILE A 176 -23.43 -2.66 -10.65
C ILE A 176 -22.98 -1.35 -9.98
N VAL A 177 -23.51 -0.21 -10.41
CA VAL A 177 -23.20 1.11 -9.85
C VAL A 177 -23.50 1.19 -8.34
N TRP A 178 -24.50 0.46 -7.87
CA TRP A 178 -24.88 0.47 -6.45
C TRP A 178 -23.89 -0.27 -5.56
N THR A 179 -22.96 -1.06 -6.16
CA THR A 179 -21.87 -1.66 -5.40
C THR A 179 -20.81 -0.65 -4.95
N LEU A 180 -20.85 0.60 -5.46
CA LEU A 180 -20.05 1.70 -4.93
C LEU A 180 -20.36 1.96 -3.45
N LEU A 181 -21.63 1.83 -3.05
CA LEU A 181 -22.03 2.06 -1.66
C LEU A 181 -21.32 1.10 -0.68
N PRO A 182 -21.46 -0.23 -0.76
CA PRO A 182 -20.75 -1.13 0.14
C PRO A 182 -19.23 -1.05 -0.04
N LEU A 183 -18.72 -0.77 -1.24
CA LEU A 183 -17.29 -0.59 -1.46
C LEU A 183 -16.74 0.55 -0.61
N PHE A 184 -17.28 1.76 -0.73
CA PHE A 184 -16.76 2.93 -0.01
C PHE A 184 -17.07 2.87 1.48
N LEU A 185 -18.20 2.28 1.89
CA LEU A 185 -18.50 2.01 3.30
C LEU A 185 -17.41 1.12 3.94
N LEU A 186 -17.08 0.01 3.31
CA LEU A 186 -16.03 -0.90 3.80
C LEU A 186 -14.64 -0.26 3.72
N TRP A 187 -14.34 0.39 2.62
CA TRP A 187 -13.02 0.97 2.38
C TRP A 187 -12.66 2.06 3.39
N ALA A 188 -13.62 2.95 3.73
CA ALA A 188 -13.41 4.00 4.74
C ALA A 188 -13.13 3.43 6.15
N ASN A 189 -13.58 2.23 6.44
CA ASN A 189 -13.32 1.52 7.70
C ASN A 189 -12.04 0.65 7.63
N LEU A 190 -11.60 0.26 6.43
CA LEU A 190 -10.41 -0.56 6.22
C LEU A 190 -9.13 0.28 6.11
N HIS A 191 -9.17 1.46 5.46
CA HIS A 191 -7.99 2.31 5.29
C HIS A 191 -8.35 3.72 4.80
N GLY A 192 -7.70 4.75 5.33
CA GLY A 192 -7.90 6.16 4.96
C GLY A 192 -7.70 6.50 3.48
N GLY A 193 -7.08 5.62 2.71
CA GLY A 193 -6.90 5.77 1.26
C GLY A 193 -8.18 5.70 0.41
N PHE A 194 -9.37 5.54 1.00
CA PHE A 194 -10.65 5.69 0.31
C PHE A 194 -10.80 7.08 -0.34
N THR A 195 -10.14 8.09 0.19
CA THR A 195 -10.07 9.44 -0.39
C THR A 195 -9.44 9.45 -1.78
N ALA A 196 -8.40 8.67 -2.00
CA ALA A 196 -7.83 8.45 -3.34
C ALA A 196 -8.85 7.75 -4.26
N GLY A 197 -9.67 6.82 -3.72
CA GLY A 197 -10.77 6.19 -4.45
C GLY A 197 -11.84 7.18 -4.89
N LEU A 198 -12.26 8.10 -4.01
CA LEU A 198 -13.19 9.19 -4.36
C LEU A 198 -12.60 10.11 -5.43
N PHE A 199 -11.29 10.40 -5.33
CA PHE A 199 -10.59 11.20 -6.34
C PHE A 199 -10.54 10.48 -7.69
N VAL A 200 -10.21 9.19 -7.74
CA VAL A 200 -10.25 8.36 -8.96
C VAL A 200 -11.65 8.37 -9.58
N LEU A 201 -12.68 8.17 -8.77
CA LEU A 201 -14.07 8.20 -9.23
C LEU A 201 -14.44 9.57 -9.82
N GLY A 202 -13.99 10.66 -9.18
CA GLY A 202 -14.14 12.02 -9.68
C GLY A 202 -13.46 12.25 -11.04
N VAL A 203 -12.23 11.75 -11.21
CA VAL A 203 -11.49 11.83 -12.49
C VAL A 203 -12.21 11.04 -13.58
N LEU A 204 -12.67 9.81 -13.29
CA LEU A 204 -13.39 8.97 -14.23
C LEU A 204 -14.72 9.63 -14.67
N LEU A 205 -15.50 10.14 -13.72
CA LEU A 205 -16.75 10.87 -14.00
C LEU A 205 -16.49 12.13 -14.79
N GLY A 206 -15.55 12.97 -14.35
CA GLY A 206 -15.21 14.23 -15.03
C GLY A 206 -14.74 14.01 -16.46
N ALA A 207 -13.86 13.02 -16.69
CA ALA A 207 -13.39 12.67 -18.01
C ALA A 207 -14.52 12.13 -18.92
N ALA A 208 -15.42 11.29 -18.37
CA ALA A 208 -16.57 10.77 -19.13
C ALA A 208 -17.56 11.87 -19.49
N VAL A 209 -17.87 12.80 -18.58
CA VAL A 209 -18.72 13.97 -18.84
C VAL A 209 -18.09 14.87 -19.88
N ALA A 210 -16.79 15.19 -19.76
CA ALA A 210 -16.07 16.02 -20.74
C ALA A 210 -16.08 15.38 -22.12
N LEU A 211 -15.74 14.09 -22.22
CA LEU A 211 -15.73 13.37 -23.51
C LEU A 211 -17.12 13.29 -24.11
N ARG A 212 -18.16 13.04 -23.31
CA ARG A 212 -19.56 13.03 -23.76
C ARG A 212 -20.00 14.40 -24.29
N SER A 213 -19.60 15.49 -23.64
CA SER A 213 -19.89 16.86 -24.08
C SER A 213 -19.19 17.21 -25.39
N VAL A 214 -17.91 16.82 -25.54
CA VAL A 214 -17.14 17.02 -26.78
C VAL A 214 -17.78 16.27 -27.93
N ILE A 215 -18.18 15.01 -27.76
CA ILE A 215 -18.82 14.21 -28.79
C ILE A 215 -20.20 14.79 -29.17
N ALA A 216 -20.94 15.33 -28.19
CA ALA A 216 -22.21 15.99 -28.47
C ALA A 216 -22.04 17.24 -29.37
N GLY A 217 -20.92 17.99 -29.19
CA GLY A 217 -20.57 19.13 -30.04
C GLY A 217 -19.95 18.76 -31.40
N TRP A 218 -19.23 17.62 -31.43
CA TRP A 218 -18.54 17.14 -32.65
C TRP A 218 -18.78 15.63 -32.88
N PRO A 219 -19.94 15.25 -33.48
CA PRO A 219 -20.33 13.84 -33.62
C PRO A 219 -19.35 12.98 -34.44
N VAL A 220 -18.52 13.59 -35.30
CA VAL A 220 -17.49 12.89 -36.08
C VAL A 220 -16.47 12.21 -35.18
N LEU A 221 -16.21 12.77 -33.99
CA LEU A 221 -15.28 12.16 -33.00
C LEU A 221 -15.84 10.88 -32.40
N ALA A 222 -17.16 10.69 -32.39
CA ALA A 222 -17.78 9.47 -31.88
C ALA A 222 -17.32 8.21 -32.65
N GLN A 223 -17.01 8.37 -33.94
CA GLN A 223 -16.54 7.28 -34.80
C GLN A 223 -15.09 6.88 -34.53
N GLN A 224 -14.34 7.70 -33.75
CA GLN A 224 -12.95 7.45 -33.42
C GLN A 224 -12.78 6.82 -32.03
N VAL A 225 -13.88 6.68 -31.27
CA VAL A 225 -13.88 6.12 -29.92
C VAL A 225 -14.45 4.71 -29.96
N ASP A 226 -13.60 3.71 -29.82
CA ASP A 226 -13.96 2.28 -29.91
C ASP A 226 -14.76 1.74 -28.73
N GLU A 227 -14.90 2.51 -27.62
CA GLU A 227 -15.60 2.07 -26.42
C GLU A 227 -16.87 2.87 -26.13
N PRO A 228 -17.91 2.22 -25.58
CA PRO A 228 -19.15 2.89 -25.25
C PRO A 228 -18.95 3.88 -24.10
N ILE A 229 -19.17 5.16 -24.39
CA ILE A 229 -19.21 6.21 -23.38
C ILE A 229 -20.61 6.19 -22.76
N PRO A 230 -20.73 6.16 -21.42
CA PRO A 230 -22.02 6.17 -20.75
C PRO A 230 -22.90 7.34 -21.24
N ASP A 231 -24.18 7.08 -21.49
CA ASP A 231 -25.15 8.14 -21.82
C ASP A 231 -25.42 9.04 -20.61
N TRP A 232 -26.09 10.20 -20.82
CA TRP A 232 -26.35 11.17 -19.75
C TRP A 232 -27.18 10.59 -18.60
N SER A 233 -28.09 9.66 -18.87
CA SER A 233 -28.89 8.99 -17.83
C SER A 233 -28.00 8.12 -16.95
N ARG A 234 -27.07 7.37 -17.54
CA ARG A 234 -26.10 6.56 -16.79
C ARG A 234 -25.12 7.41 -15.99
N LEU A 235 -24.61 8.50 -16.60
CA LEU A 235 -23.74 9.44 -15.88
C LEU A 235 -24.48 10.06 -14.70
N GLY A 236 -25.76 10.44 -14.84
CA GLY A 236 -26.57 10.93 -13.73
C GLY A 236 -26.75 9.90 -12.61
N THR A 237 -27.06 8.63 -12.97
CA THR A 237 -27.18 7.54 -11.99
C THR A 237 -25.85 7.28 -11.27
N LEU A 238 -24.75 7.27 -12.04
CA LEU A 238 -23.40 7.05 -11.49
C LEU A 238 -22.98 8.19 -10.55
N THR A 239 -23.29 9.45 -10.92
CA THR A 239 -23.04 10.63 -10.05
C THR A 239 -23.85 10.55 -8.76
N GLY A 240 -25.13 10.17 -8.84
CA GLY A 240 -25.98 9.97 -7.66
C GLY A 240 -25.45 8.86 -6.75
N ALA A 241 -25.07 7.71 -7.31
CA ALA A 241 -24.48 6.61 -6.55
C ALA A 241 -23.12 6.98 -5.94
N ALA A 242 -22.30 7.76 -6.66
CA ALA A 242 -21.03 8.28 -6.14
C ALA A 242 -21.24 9.24 -4.96
N ALA A 243 -22.26 10.10 -5.02
CA ALA A 243 -22.61 10.99 -3.90
C ALA A 243 -23.06 10.20 -2.66
N VAL A 244 -23.91 9.18 -2.85
CA VAL A 244 -24.35 8.29 -1.76
C VAL A 244 -23.16 7.50 -1.19
N ALA A 245 -22.29 6.98 -2.05
CA ALA A 245 -21.09 6.27 -1.63
C ALA A 245 -20.12 7.18 -0.86
N ALA A 246 -19.94 8.44 -1.29
CA ALA A 246 -19.16 9.43 -0.57
C ALA A 246 -19.77 9.74 0.82
N ALA A 247 -21.09 9.89 0.93
CA ALA A 247 -21.75 10.05 2.21
C ALA A 247 -21.58 8.82 3.13
N ALA A 248 -21.57 7.61 2.57
CA ALA A 248 -21.39 6.38 3.32
C ALA A 248 -19.99 6.27 3.95
N THR A 249 -18.97 6.96 3.43
CA THR A 249 -17.65 7.02 4.07
C THR A 249 -17.65 7.71 5.44
N LEU A 250 -18.69 8.44 5.77
CA LEU A 250 -18.90 9.01 7.12
C LEU A 250 -19.35 7.97 8.14
N CYS A 251 -19.79 6.79 7.71
CA CYS A 251 -20.21 5.69 8.58
C CYS A 251 -18.98 4.94 9.12
N THR A 252 -18.11 5.64 9.83
CA THR A 252 -16.95 5.13 10.58
C THR A 252 -17.12 5.50 12.05
N PRO A 253 -16.40 4.89 12.99
CA PRO A 253 -16.43 5.30 14.41
C PRO A 253 -16.07 6.76 14.63
N TYR A 254 -15.36 7.38 13.68
CA TYR A 254 -14.86 8.75 13.77
C TYR A 254 -15.67 9.77 12.97
N GLY A 255 -16.57 9.34 12.09
CA GLY A 255 -17.39 10.22 11.25
C GLY A 255 -16.55 11.26 10.50
N TRP A 256 -16.89 12.55 10.70
CA TRP A 256 -16.12 13.66 10.12
C TRP A 256 -14.69 13.79 10.67
N GLY A 257 -14.42 13.26 11.87
CA GLY A 257 -13.09 13.28 12.48
C GLY A 257 -12.03 12.61 11.61
N LEU A 258 -12.38 11.55 10.88
CA LEU A 258 -11.48 10.87 9.95
C LEU A 258 -11.05 11.80 8.79
N TYR A 259 -11.98 12.57 8.23
CA TYR A 259 -11.65 13.53 7.19
C TYR A 259 -10.76 14.65 7.70
N ARG A 260 -11.04 15.15 8.91
CA ARG A 260 -10.22 16.19 9.54
C ARG A 260 -8.78 15.71 9.72
N GLU A 261 -8.57 14.51 10.25
CA GLU A 261 -7.23 13.91 10.43
C GLU A 261 -6.48 13.78 9.10
N ILE A 262 -7.17 13.30 8.05
CA ILE A 262 -6.57 13.18 6.71
C ILE A 262 -6.21 14.55 6.14
N ILE A 263 -7.09 15.55 6.27
CA ILE A 263 -6.83 16.91 5.76
C ILE A 263 -5.70 17.57 6.53
N GLU A 264 -5.69 17.47 7.86
CA GLU A 264 -4.62 18.01 8.71
C GLU A 264 -3.27 17.40 8.34
N SER A 265 -3.20 16.07 8.18
CA SER A 265 -1.98 15.37 7.75
C SER A 265 -1.52 15.80 6.35
N LEU A 266 -2.43 15.89 5.38
CA LEU A 266 -2.09 16.29 4.00
C LEU A 266 -1.79 17.80 3.86
N SER A 267 -2.15 18.62 4.83
CA SER A 267 -1.89 20.05 4.86
C SER A 267 -0.61 20.41 5.62
N ASP A 268 0.00 19.46 6.30
CA ASP A 268 1.22 19.69 7.07
C ASP A 268 2.46 19.77 6.15
N THR A 269 2.85 20.98 5.78
CA THR A 269 3.97 21.23 4.87
C THR A 269 5.29 20.70 5.43
N PHE A 270 5.52 20.80 6.74
CA PHE A 270 6.76 20.31 7.35
C PHE A 270 6.87 18.77 7.23
N MET A 271 5.78 18.04 7.48
CA MET A 271 5.74 16.60 7.28
C MET A 271 6.00 16.26 5.80
N LEU A 272 5.29 16.93 4.88
CA LEU A 272 5.40 16.69 3.44
C LEU A 272 6.81 16.98 2.90
N GLU A 273 7.49 17.99 3.43
CA GLU A 273 8.85 18.35 3.03
C GLU A 273 9.92 17.47 3.67
N THR A 274 9.63 16.84 4.80
CA THR A 274 10.62 16.10 5.59
C THR A 274 10.57 14.60 5.34
N LEU A 275 9.36 14.01 5.23
CA LEU A 275 9.22 12.58 5.04
C LEU A 275 9.58 12.17 3.61
N ARG A 276 10.50 11.18 3.51
CA ARG A 276 11.03 10.70 2.23
C ARG A 276 9.95 10.21 1.28
N GLU A 277 8.89 9.63 1.77
CA GLU A 277 7.79 9.10 0.95
C GLU A 277 6.97 10.20 0.23
N TRP A 278 7.02 11.43 0.72
CA TRP A 278 6.39 12.60 0.10
C TRP A 278 7.32 13.36 -0.84
N GLN A 279 8.60 12.99 -0.88
CA GLN A 279 9.57 13.61 -1.80
C GLN A 279 9.35 13.12 -3.23
N SER A 280 9.91 13.89 -4.17
CA SER A 280 9.92 13.51 -5.58
C SER A 280 10.78 12.27 -5.83
N LEU A 281 10.49 11.58 -6.92
CA LEU A 281 11.24 10.42 -7.39
C LEU A 281 12.73 10.78 -7.57
N SER A 282 13.61 9.93 -7.03
CA SER A 282 15.06 10.05 -7.20
C SER A 282 15.63 8.87 -7.97
N LEU A 283 16.31 9.15 -9.08
CA LEU A 283 17.04 8.14 -9.86
C LEU A 283 18.25 7.54 -9.13
N ALA A 284 18.72 8.19 -8.06
CA ALA A 284 19.81 7.66 -7.23
C ALA A 284 19.39 6.42 -6.42
N THR A 285 18.08 6.09 -6.38
CA THR A 285 17.57 4.91 -5.68
C THR A 285 17.22 3.80 -6.66
N THR A 286 17.45 2.54 -6.26
CA THR A 286 17.05 1.36 -7.06
C THR A 286 15.56 1.41 -7.42
N GLY A 287 14.68 1.79 -6.47
CA GLY A 287 13.25 1.90 -6.74
C GLY A 287 12.91 2.96 -7.78
N GLY A 288 13.59 4.12 -7.74
CA GLY A 288 13.43 5.17 -8.74
C GLY A 288 13.86 4.73 -10.14
N THR A 289 15.03 4.08 -10.23
CA THR A 289 15.52 3.53 -11.50
C THR A 289 14.56 2.48 -12.07
N LEU A 290 14.06 1.55 -11.25
CA LEU A 290 13.08 0.54 -11.66
C LEU A 290 11.79 1.18 -12.16
N TYR A 291 11.28 2.20 -11.45
CA TYR A 291 10.06 2.88 -11.83
C TYR A 291 10.22 3.64 -13.16
N VAL A 292 11.30 4.37 -13.36
CA VAL A 292 11.57 5.07 -14.64
C VAL A 292 11.74 4.07 -15.78
N THR A 293 12.42 2.94 -15.55
CA THR A 293 12.52 1.85 -16.54
C THR A 293 11.14 1.32 -16.93
N TYR A 294 10.23 1.17 -15.96
CA TYR A 294 8.84 0.79 -16.23
C TYR A 294 8.11 1.85 -17.08
N LEU A 295 8.25 3.15 -16.76
CA LEU A 295 7.64 4.22 -17.53
C LEU A 295 8.15 4.27 -18.98
N VAL A 296 9.45 4.12 -19.18
CA VAL A 296 10.06 4.03 -20.51
C VAL A 296 9.50 2.81 -21.27
N GLY A 297 9.44 1.65 -20.60
CA GLY A 297 8.85 0.44 -21.18
C GLY A 297 7.39 0.63 -21.60
N LEU A 298 6.57 1.26 -20.76
CA LEU A 298 5.18 1.61 -21.09
C LEU A 298 5.12 2.58 -22.28
N GLY A 299 5.97 3.60 -22.32
CA GLY A 299 6.07 4.55 -23.43
C GLY A 299 6.39 3.86 -24.75
N VAL A 300 7.38 2.95 -24.74
CA VAL A 300 7.72 2.13 -25.92
C VAL A 300 6.52 1.27 -26.36
N LEU A 301 5.87 0.57 -25.42
CA LEU A 301 4.69 -0.24 -25.72
C LEU A 301 3.53 0.60 -26.25
N ALA A 302 3.34 1.84 -25.76
CA ALA A 302 2.29 2.75 -26.18
C ALA A 302 2.42 3.12 -27.68
N VAL A 303 3.64 3.25 -28.21
CA VAL A 303 3.87 3.47 -29.66
C VAL A 303 3.21 2.38 -30.50
N PHE A 304 3.14 1.16 -29.99
CA PHE A 304 2.54 0.02 -30.68
C PHE A 304 1.04 -0.14 -30.44
N GLY A 305 0.48 0.39 -29.37
CA GLY A 305 -0.87 0.05 -28.91
C GLY A 305 -1.82 1.22 -28.59
N TYR A 306 -1.40 2.49 -28.73
CA TYR A 306 -2.15 3.65 -28.23
C TYR A 306 -3.61 3.79 -28.72
N ARG A 307 -3.93 3.31 -29.93
CA ARG A 307 -5.27 3.36 -30.51
C ARG A 307 -6.28 2.40 -29.88
N ARG A 308 -5.83 1.50 -29.00
CA ARG A 308 -6.68 0.49 -28.32
C ARG A 308 -7.16 0.91 -26.95
N ILE A 309 -6.78 2.11 -26.49
CA ILE A 309 -7.01 2.55 -25.12
C ILE A 309 -8.14 3.57 -25.09
N GLU A 310 -9.07 3.35 -24.17
CA GLU A 310 -10.18 4.25 -23.90
C GLU A 310 -9.68 5.63 -23.42
N PRO A 311 -10.21 6.74 -23.97
CA PRO A 311 -9.78 8.10 -23.62
C PRO A 311 -9.93 8.42 -22.11
N VAL A 312 -10.95 7.89 -21.43
CA VAL A 312 -11.15 8.09 -19.98
C VAL A 312 -10.03 7.46 -19.17
N ARG A 313 -9.53 6.31 -19.58
CA ARG A 313 -8.37 5.66 -18.95
C ARG A 313 -7.08 6.45 -19.16
N TRP A 314 -6.92 7.09 -20.34
CA TRP A 314 -5.80 8.00 -20.56
C TRP A 314 -5.80 9.17 -19.60
N ALA A 315 -6.97 9.80 -19.33
CA ALA A 315 -7.07 10.88 -18.36
C ALA A 315 -6.62 10.43 -16.97
N LEU A 316 -7.09 9.26 -16.52
CA LEU A 316 -6.70 8.68 -15.25
C LEU A 316 -5.18 8.42 -15.20
N TRP A 317 -4.62 7.85 -16.26
CA TRP A 317 -3.20 7.55 -16.36
C TRP A 317 -2.33 8.81 -16.28
N ILE A 318 -2.67 9.87 -17.03
CA ILE A 318 -1.94 11.14 -17.03
C ILE A 318 -1.96 11.79 -15.65
N VAL A 319 -3.12 11.84 -15.00
CA VAL A 319 -3.28 12.43 -13.67
C VAL A 319 -2.40 11.70 -12.63
N PHE A 320 -2.48 10.37 -12.59
CA PHE A 320 -1.71 9.59 -11.61
C PHE A 320 -0.23 9.47 -11.95
N LEU A 321 0.15 9.59 -13.24
CA LEU A 321 1.56 9.74 -13.61
C LEU A 321 2.15 11.01 -12.99
N GLY A 322 1.44 12.15 -13.09
CA GLY A 322 1.86 13.40 -12.48
C GLY A 322 2.05 13.27 -10.96
N PHE A 323 1.08 12.68 -10.27
CA PHE A 323 1.18 12.44 -8.82
C PHE A 323 2.31 11.51 -8.43
N SER A 324 2.57 10.45 -9.20
CA SER A 324 3.62 9.46 -8.90
C SER A 324 5.04 9.99 -9.13
N ILE A 325 5.21 10.92 -10.06
CA ILE A 325 6.50 11.61 -10.27
C ILE A 325 6.76 12.60 -9.13
N ARG A 326 5.71 13.31 -8.70
CA ARG A 326 5.83 14.32 -7.66
C ARG A 326 6.02 13.72 -6.26
N HIS A 327 5.39 12.59 -5.96
CA HIS A 327 5.44 11.97 -4.64
C HIS A 327 5.61 10.45 -4.77
N TRP A 328 6.69 9.94 -4.20
CA TRP A 328 7.05 8.53 -4.18
C TRP A 328 5.89 7.64 -3.67
N ARG A 329 5.17 8.09 -2.67
CA ARG A 329 4.00 7.40 -2.07
C ARG A 329 2.89 7.04 -3.05
N ASN A 330 2.76 7.77 -4.17
CA ASN A 330 1.72 7.55 -5.17
C ASN A 330 2.09 6.53 -6.25
N ILE A 331 3.34 6.04 -6.25
CA ILE A 331 3.77 5.03 -7.24
C ILE A 331 2.90 3.77 -7.20
N PRO A 332 2.60 3.14 -6.05
CA PRO A 332 1.74 1.95 -6.01
C PRO A 332 0.34 2.19 -6.60
N ILE A 333 -0.24 3.38 -6.37
CA ILE A 333 -1.53 3.76 -6.97
C ILE A 333 -1.41 3.83 -8.49
N PHE A 334 -0.39 4.52 -9.00
CA PHE A 334 -0.15 4.58 -10.45
C PHE A 334 0.05 3.19 -11.07
N LEU A 335 0.80 2.31 -10.41
CA LEU A 335 1.05 0.96 -10.88
C LEU A 335 -0.26 0.16 -11.03
N ILE A 336 -1.17 0.24 -10.07
CA ILE A 336 -2.49 -0.42 -10.14
C ILE A 336 -3.36 0.20 -11.23
N VAL A 337 -3.40 1.54 -11.31
CA VAL A 337 -4.21 2.25 -12.31
C VAL A 337 -3.70 1.99 -13.74
N SER A 338 -2.38 1.85 -13.91
CA SER A 338 -1.77 1.58 -15.23
C SER A 338 -1.76 0.10 -15.62
N LEU A 339 -2.05 -0.81 -14.69
CA LEU A 339 -1.94 -2.25 -14.91
C LEU A 339 -2.84 -2.79 -16.03
N PRO A 340 -4.13 -2.39 -16.16
CA PRO A 340 -4.97 -2.79 -17.30
C PRO A 340 -4.36 -2.35 -18.64
N LEU A 341 -3.88 -1.11 -18.68
CA LEU A 341 -3.21 -0.53 -19.84
C LEU A 341 -1.94 -1.30 -20.20
N CYS A 342 -1.10 -1.59 -19.21
CA CYS A 342 0.12 -2.37 -19.42
C CYS A 342 -0.19 -3.74 -20.07
N ALA A 343 -1.23 -4.44 -19.57
CA ALA A 343 -1.64 -5.73 -20.12
C ALA A 343 -2.10 -5.61 -21.59
N GLU A 344 -2.89 -4.59 -21.94
CA GLU A 344 -3.38 -4.36 -23.31
C GLU A 344 -2.25 -3.99 -24.29
N LEU A 345 -1.32 -3.16 -23.83
CA LEU A 345 -0.14 -2.78 -24.63
C LEU A 345 0.79 -3.97 -24.89
N LEU A 346 1.01 -4.80 -23.86
CA LEU A 346 1.79 -6.04 -23.99
C LEU A 346 1.12 -6.99 -24.98
N GLU A 347 -0.20 -7.19 -24.90
CA GLU A 347 -0.94 -8.02 -25.86
C GLU A 347 -0.77 -7.49 -27.28
N ALA A 348 -0.93 -6.17 -27.48
CA ALA A 348 -0.75 -5.54 -28.78
C ALA A 348 0.67 -5.72 -29.34
N ALA A 349 1.69 -5.59 -28.49
CA ALA A 349 3.08 -5.79 -28.85
C ALA A 349 3.37 -7.26 -29.21
N MET A 350 2.84 -8.20 -28.41
CA MET A 350 2.98 -9.64 -28.66
C MET A 350 2.34 -10.06 -30.00
N VAL A 351 1.13 -9.55 -30.30
CA VAL A 351 0.43 -9.82 -31.57
C VAL A 351 1.22 -9.27 -32.76
N ARG A 352 1.76 -8.05 -32.65
CA ARG A 352 2.58 -7.47 -33.72
C ARG A 352 3.92 -8.19 -33.90
N ALA A 353 4.61 -8.51 -32.84
CA ALA A 353 5.85 -9.29 -32.89
C ALA A 353 5.61 -10.64 -33.58
N ALA A 354 4.52 -11.33 -33.22
CA ALA A 354 4.14 -12.57 -33.88
C ALA A 354 3.83 -12.40 -35.38
N ALA A 355 3.38 -11.24 -35.84
CA ALA A 355 3.12 -10.99 -37.26
C ALA A 355 4.40 -10.76 -38.09
N VAL A 356 5.45 -10.18 -37.48
CA VAL A 356 6.70 -9.78 -38.18
C VAL A 356 7.78 -10.87 -38.12
N LEU A 357 7.77 -11.73 -37.08
CA LEU A 357 8.78 -12.75 -36.88
C LEU A 357 8.70 -13.87 -37.95
N PRO A 358 9.85 -14.39 -38.44
CA PRO A 358 9.91 -15.53 -39.36
C PRO A 358 9.15 -16.75 -38.80
N GLN A 359 8.62 -17.60 -39.68
CA GLN A 359 7.87 -18.81 -39.26
C GLN A 359 8.68 -19.73 -38.32
N THR A 360 10.00 -19.81 -38.52
CA THR A 360 10.91 -20.58 -37.68
C THR A 360 10.95 -20.10 -36.24
N VAL A 361 10.76 -18.80 -35.99
CA VAL A 361 10.72 -18.17 -34.66
C VAL A 361 9.26 -18.07 -34.16
N ARG A 362 8.26 -18.13 -35.05
CA ARG A 362 6.84 -18.11 -34.69
C ARG A 362 6.37 -19.35 -33.92
N ASN A 363 7.18 -20.41 -33.86
CA ASN A 363 6.78 -21.60 -33.10
C ASN A 363 6.54 -21.20 -31.63
N PRO A 364 5.26 -21.18 -31.17
CA PRO A 364 4.93 -20.71 -29.84
C PRO A 364 5.59 -21.52 -28.73
N GLY A 365 6.10 -22.71 -29.04
CA GLY A 365 6.87 -23.53 -28.11
C GLY A 365 8.23 -22.93 -27.75
N HIS A 366 8.99 -22.41 -28.73
CA HIS A 366 10.37 -21.97 -28.49
C HIS A 366 10.45 -20.70 -27.64
N TRP A 367 9.67 -19.64 -27.95
CA TRP A 367 9.71 -18.41 -27.16
C TRP A 367 9.03 -18.59 -25.77
N ARG A 368 8.02 -19.46 -25.67
CA ARG A 368 7.43 -19.83 -24.36
C ARG A 368 8.44 -20.58 -23.50
N LEU A 369 9.23 -21.48 -24.10
CA LEU A 369 10.30 -22.18 -23.40
C LEU A 369 11.41 -21.21 -22.95
N ALA A 370 11.83 -20.28 -23.82
CA ALA A 370 12.83 -19.27 -23.47
C ALA A 370 12.31 -18.34 -22.34
N ALA A 371 11.08 -17.87 -22.45
CA ALA A 371 10.46 -17.07 -21.38
C ALA A 371 10.33 -17.85 -20.07
N ALA A 372 9.94 -19.14 -20.14
CA ALA A 372 9.86 -20.01 -18.97
C ALA A 372 11.25 -20.18 -18.33
N ALA A 373 12.29 -20.37 -19.14
CA ALA A 373 13.69 -20.47 -18.65
C ALA A 373 14.14 -19.17 -17.96
N CYS A 374 13.80 -18.00 -18.51
CA CYS A 374 14.12 -16.70 -17.89
C CYS A 374 13.41 -16.54 -16.54
N VAL A 375 12.12 -16.88 -16.46
CA VAL A 375 11.35 -16.82 -15.20
C VAL A 375 11.88 -17.83 -14.18
N ALA A 376 12.21 -19.05 -14.62
CA ALA A 376 12.81 -20.08 -13.76
C ALA A 376 14.17 -19.64 -13.21
N LEU A 377 15.00 -19.00 -14.06
CA LEU A 377 16.28 -18.43 -13.64
C LEU A 377 16.10 -17.30 -12.63
N ALA A 378 15.14 -16.39 -12.87
CA ALA A 378 14.82 -15.30 -11.93
C ALA A 378 14.32 -15.84 -10.58
N LEU A 379 13.49 -16.89 -10.58
CA LEU A 379 13.09 -17.60 -9.37
C LEU A 379 14.27 -18.28 -8.67
N GLY A 380 15.16 -18.92 -9.42
CA GLY A 380 16.34 -19.58 -8.86
C GLY A 380 17.34 -18.60 -8.23
N LEU A 381 17.53 -17.42 -8.83
CA LEU A 381 18.46 -16.41 -8.34
C LEU A 381 17.95 -15.63 -7.12
N SER A 382 16.63 -15.49 -6.98
CA SER A 382 16.02 -14.69 -5.90
C SER A 382 15.19 -15.51 -4.91
N GLY A 383 14.86 -16.78 -5.24
CA GLY A 383 13.74 -17.48 -4.61
C GLY A 383 14.04 -18.10 -3.26
N THR A 384 15.18 -18.77 -3.09
CA THR A 384 15.44 -19.57 -1.88
C THR A 384 15.71 -18.68 -0.67
N GLU A 385 16.64 -17.74 -0.76
CA GLU A 385 16.95 -16.82 0.34
C GLU A 385 15.77 -15.91 0.69
N HIS A 386 15.03 -15.44 -0.32
CA HIS A 386 13.85 -14.61 -0.08
C HIS A 386 12.77 -15.39 0.66
N LEU A 387 12.44 -16.61 0.19
CA LEU A 387 11.44 -17.47 0.83
C LEU A 387 11.88 -17.86 2.25
N GLU A 388 13.15 -18.17 2.45
CA GLU A 388 13.68 -18.46 3.79
C GLU A 388 13.47 -17.28 4.74
N ARG A 389 13.80 -16.06 4.31
CA ARG A 389 13.55 -14.84 5.09
C ARG A 389 12.06 -14.62 5.39
N VAL A 390 11.18 -14.87 4.42
CA VAL A 390 9.73 -14.80 4.62
C VAL A 390 9.28 -15.81 5.66
N MET A 391 9.67 -17.07 5.53
CA MET A 391 9.31 -18.14 6.46
C MET A 391 9.88 -17.88 7.86
N GLN A 392 11.12 -17.43 7.95
CA GLN A 392 11.74 -17.08 9.22
C GLN A 392 11.05 -15.90 9.91
N SER A 393 10.68 -14.84 9.15
CA SER A 393 9.95 -13.69 9.71
C SER A 393 8.53 -14.08 10.17
N GLY A 394 7.92 -15.07 9.52
CA GLY A 394 6.58 -15.55 9.82
C GLY A 394 6.49 -16.59 10.94
N LEU A 395 7.47 -17.47 11.06
CA LEU A 395 7.45 -18.60 12.01
C LEU A 395 8.42 -18.43 13.18
N ALA A 396 9.47 -17.64 13.03
CA ALA A 396 10.48 -17.38 14.05
C ALA A 396 10.88 -15.89 14.07
N PRO A 397 9.94 -14.95 14.27
CA PRO A 397 10.19 -13.52 14.11
C PRO A 397 11.31 -13.00 15.00
N ALA A 398 11.46 -13.50 16.22
CA ALA A 398 12.57 -13.10 17.10
C ALA A 398 13.94 -13.46 16.49
N GLN A 399 14.07 -14.64 15.87
CA GLN A 399 15.30 -15.05 15.20
C GLN A 399 15.55 -14.21 13.93
N PHE A 400 14.50 -13.95 13.16
CA PHE A 400 14.58 -13.10 11.98
C PHE A 400 15.07 -11.69 12.33
N PHE A 401 14.52 -11.05 13.36
CA PHE A 401 14.90 -9.70 13.74
C PHE A 401 16.34 -9.59 14.26
N ARG A 402 16.97 -10.69 14.72
CA ARG A 402 18.41 -10.69 15.02
C ARG A 402 19.27 -10.36 13.80
N GLN A 403 18.83 -10.72 12.60
CA GLN A 403 19.53 -10.49 11.34
C GLN A 403 19.19 -9.16 10.66
N THR A 404 18.32 -8.37 11.27
CA THR A 404 17.90 -7.06 10.78
C THR A 404 18.51 -5.93 11.64
N GLN A 405 18.18 -4.69 11.29
CA GLN A 405 18.57 -3.53 12.10
C GLN A 405 17.71 -3.34 13.37
N TYR A 406 16.63 -4.09 13.53
CA TYR A 406 15.76 -3.95 14.70
C TYR A 406 16.43 -4.47 15.97
N PRO A 407 16.21 -3.80 17.14
CA PRO A 407 16.94 -4.03 18.37
C PRO A 407 16.34 -5.16 19.22
N ILE A 408 16.19 -6.37 18.67
CA ILE A 408 15.54 -7.50 19.37
C ILE A 408 16.32 -7.97 20.60
N GLU A 409 17.66 -7.93 20.55
CA GLU A 409 18.52 -8.27 21.69
C GLU A 409 18.33 -7.28 22.84
N ALA A 410 18.29 -5.97 22.52
CA ALA A 410 18.02 -4.94 23.51
C ALA A 410 16.62 -5.09 24.12
N VAL A 411 15.61 -5.45 23.33
CA VAL A 411 14.26 -5.77 23.82
C VAL A 411 14.29 -6.93 24.82
N GLN A 412 15.03 -8.00 24.51
CA GLN A 412 15.19 -9.14 25.42
C GLN A 412 15.90 -8.73 26.71
N TRP A 413 16.94 -7.90 26.61
CA TRP A 413 17.65 -7.35 27.75
C TRP A 413 16.74 -6.47 28.61
N ILE A 414 15.95 -5.57 28.01
CA ILE A 414 14.99 -4.71 28.72
C ILE A 414 13.99 -5.56 29.52
N LYS A 415 13.42 -6.60 28.92
CA LYS A 415 12.49 -7.52 29.60
C LYS A 415 13.12 -8.19 30.83
N ALA A 416 14.39 -8.57 30.72
CA ALA A 416 15.12 -9.21 31.83
C ALA A 416 15.61 -8.22 32.91
N ASN A 417 15.76 -6.93 32.54
CA ASN A 417 16.37 -5.90 33.39
C ASN A 417 15.47 -4.66 33.54
N ARG A 418 14.14 -4.85 33.58
CA ARG A 418 13.16 -3.75 33.59
C ARG A 418 13.39 -2.73 34.69
N ASN A 419 13.92 -3.15 35.82
CA ASN A 419 14.26 -2.30 36.97
C ASN A 419 15.50 -1.42 36.78
N GLN A 420 16.27 -1.64 35.72
CA GLN A 420 17.46 -0.85 35.38
C GLN A 420 17.15 0.27 34.39
N VAL A 421 15.95 0.33 33.84
CA VAL A 421 15.51 1.41 32.90
C VAL A 421 14.41 2.23 33.54
N GLY A 422 14.23 3.45 33.04
CA GLY A 422 13.24 4.39 33.53
C GLY A 422 11.82 4.13 33.04
N THR A 423 10.99 5.17 33.04
CA THR A 423 9.57 5.10 32.68
C THR A 423 9.23 5.88 31.40
N LYS A 424 10.08 6.84 30.99
CA LYS A 424 9.88 7.70 29.83
C LYS A 424 10.97 7.48 28.79
N LEU A 425 10.70 6.55 27.89
CA LEU A 425 11.58 6.12 26.82
C LEU A 425 11.76 7.22 25.75
N PHE A 426 13.00 7.49 25.33
CA PHE A 426 13.26 7.99 23.98
C PHE A 426 13.62 6.85 23.05
N ASN A 427 12.96 6.75 21.92
CA ASN A 427 13.26 5.80 20.84
C ASN A 427 13.38 6.51 19.49
N GLU A 428 14.11 5.90 18.57
CA GLU A 428 14.16 6.34 17.19
C GLU A 428 12.82 6.10 16.46
N TYR A 429 12.49 6.99 15.52
CA TYR A 429 11.23 6.98 14.75
C TYR A 429 10.93 5.62 14.11
N GLY A 430 11.93 5.02 13.44
CA GLY A 430 11.77 3.73 12.77
C GLY A 430 11.63 2.52 13.70
N HIS A 431 11.88 2.69 15.00
CA HIS A 431 11.75 1.62 15.98
C HIS A 431 10.40 1.65 16.72
N GLY A 432 9.64 2.75 16.66
CA GLY A 432 8.45 2.94 17.49
C GLY A 432 7.41 1.83 17.34
N GLY A 433 6.98 1.52 16.11
CA GLY A 433 6.02 0.43 15.87
C GLY A 433 6.56 -0.94 16.29
N PHE A 434 7.84 -1.23 16.03
CA PHE A 434 8.49 -2.46 16.49
C PHE A 434 8.46 -2.58 18.01
N LEU A 435 8.73 -1.51 18.73
CA LEU A 435 8.71 -1.50 20.22
C LEU A 435 7.29 -1.70 20.74
N LEU A 436 6.26 -1.13 20.12
CA LEU A 436 4.86 -1.36 20.50
C LEU A 436 4.42 -2.83 20.33
N TRP A 437 5.04 -3.56 19.41
CA TRP A 437 4.81 -4.99 19.26
C TRP A 437 5.56 -5.82 20.31
N TRP A 438 6.84 -5.51 20.52
CA TRP A 438 7.73 -6.35 21.33
C TRP A 438 7.84 -5.94 22.81
N LEU A 439 7.51 -4.68 23.13
CA LEU A 439 7.45 -4.10 24.49
C LEU A 439 6.10 -3.39 24.71
N PRO A 440 4.99 -4.12 24.66
CA PRO A 440 3.65 -3.51 24.69
C PRO A 440 3.33 -2.74 25.98
N GLU A 441 4.07 -2.99 27.06
CA GLU A 441 3.98 -2.29 28.34
C GLU A 441 4.66 -0.91 28.35
N GLU A 442 5.55 -0.64 27.37
CA GLU A 442 6.29 0.62 27.32
C GLU A 442 5.58 1.65 26.47
N LYS A 443 5.56 2.89 26.95
CA LYS A 443 5.11 4.04 26.15
C LYS A 443 6.30 4.63 25.40
N ILE A 444 6.13 4.79 24.10
CA ILE A 444 7.16 5.30 23.19
C ILE A 444 7.24 6.83 23.18
N PHE A 445 8.34 7.35 22.63
CA PHE A 445 8.53 8.77 22.36
C PHE A 445 7.86 9.16 21.03
N ILE A 446 8.06 8.36 19.96
CA ILE A 446 7.61 8.63 18.60
C ILE A 446 7.48 7.36 17.77
N ASP A 447 6.55 7.36 16.82
CA ASP A 447 6.43 6.36 15.75
C ASP A 447 5.82 6.95 14.45
N GLY A 448 5.54 6.08 13.47
CA GLY A 448 5.05 6.43 12.14
C GLY A 448 3.71 7.18 12.10
N ARG A 449 2.91 7.18 13.15
CA ARG A 449 1.63 7.90 13.25
C ARG A 449 1.79 9.41 13.43
N MET A 450 2.90 9.85 14.04
CA MET A 450 3.04 11.16 14.68
C MET A 450 3.67 12.31 13.85
N PRO A 451 4.08 12.18 12.59
CA PRO A 451 4.82 13.25 11.90
C PRO A 451 4.08 14.60 11.83
N ALA A 452 2.73 14.57 11.73
CA ALA A 452 1.88 15.76 11.69
C ALA A 452 1.34 16.17 13.07
N TRP A 453 1.61 15.41 14.14
CA TRP A 453 1.00 15.66 15.45
C TRP A 453 1.62 16.87 16.16
N GLN A 454 0.75 17.75 16.66
CA GLN A 454 1.14 18.96 17.37
C GLN A 454 0.16 19.27 18.50
N ILE A 455 0.66 19.42 19.73
CA ILE A 455 -0.12 19.89 20.89
C ILE A 455 0.48 21.21 21.37
N GLY A 456 -0.23 22.33 21.18
CA GLY A 456 0.28 23.66 21.44
C GLY A 456 1.54 23.93 20.61
N GLU A 457 2.65 24.29 21.25
CA GLU A 457 3.94 24.51 20.61
C GLU A 457 4.77 23.23 20.40
N ARG A 458 4.32 22.10 20.96
CA ARG A 458 5.04 20.81 20.88
C ARG A 458 4.74 20.14 19.55
N ARG A 459 5.73 20.14 18.66
CA ARG A 459 5.69 19.42 17.39
C ARG A 459 6.67 18.24 17.47
N ILE A 460 6.15 17.09 17.86
CA ILE A 460 6.98 15.93 18.26
C ILE A 460 7.99 15.51 17.18
N PHE A 461 7.61 15.52 15.90
CA PHE A 461 8.51 15.11 14.83
C PHE A 461 9.65 16.11 14.62
N LYS A 462 9.40 17.43 14.78
CA LYS A 462 10.43 18.46 14.74
C LYS A 462 11.39 18.33 15.92
N ASP A 463 10.85 18.10 17.11
CA ASP A 463 11.64 17.88 18.33
C ASP A 463 12.49 16.60 18.22
N TYR A 464 11.92 15.51 17.67
CA TYR A 464 12.67 14.29 17.36
C TYR A 464 13.85 14.55 16.41
N LEU A 465 13.61 15.28 15.31
CA LEU A 465 14.67 15.59 14.34
C LEU A 465 15.79 16.47 14.91
N ALA A 466 15.48 17.32 15.88
CA ALA A 466 16.50 18.09 16.60
C ALA A 466 17.45 17.20 17.43
N LEU A 467 16.98 16.03 17.90
CA LEU A 467 17.82 15.03 18.57
C LEU A 467 18.54 14.12 17.57
N ALA A 468 17.84 13.69 16.50
CA ALA A 468 18.34 12.67 15.60
C ALA A 468 19.28 13.21 14.51
N ASN A 469 19.04 14.44 14.00
CA ASN A 469 19.69 14.95 12.79
C ASN A 469 20.57 16.18 13.03
N GLN A 470 20.52 16.82 14.20
CA GLN A 470 21.40 17.96 14.49
C GLN A 470 22.77 17.48 15.03
N ASP A 471 23.80 18.27 14.75
CA ASP A 471 25.14 18.07 15.29
C ASP A 471 25.68 19.41 15.84
N PRO A 472 25.78 19.58 17.16
CA PRO A 472 25.42 18.61 18.21
C PRO A 472 23.90 18.44 18.38
N PRO A 473 23.43 17.26 18.86
CA PRO A 473 22.03 17.00 19.19
C PRO A 473 21.49 17.95 20.27
N ALA A 474 20.23 18.35 20.13
CA ALA A 474 19.57 19.27 21.06
C ALA A 474 19.12 18.52 22.34
N LEU A 475 20.04 18.14 23.23
CA LEU A 475 19.77 17.34 24.44
C LEU A 475 18.68 17.93 25.36
N GLY A 476 18.49 19.26 25.37
CA GLY A 476 17.39 19.92 26.11
C GLY A 476 15.98 19.47 25.72
N VAL A 477 15.82 18.81 24.56
CA VAL A 477 14.56 18.17 24.19
C VAL A 477 14.25 16.99 25.11
N LEU A 478 15.26 16.20 25.51
CA LEU A 478 15.08 15.10 26.45
C LEU A 478 14.56 15.61 27.80
N ASP A 479 15.03 16.78 28.25
CA ASP A 479 14.56 17.42 29.49
C ASP A 479 13.12 17.92 29.36
N ARG A 480 12.78 18.54 28.23
CA ARG A 480 11.42 19.04 27.94
C ARG A 480 10.36 17.93 28.04
N TYR A 481 10.67 16.72 27.58
CA TYR A 481 9.78 15.57 27.62
C TYR A 481 9.97 14.69 28.84
N LEU A 482 10.87 15.11 29.78
CA LEU A 482 11.20 14.37 31.00
C LEU A 482 11.67 12.94 30.71
N VAL A 483 12.43 12.76 29.62
CA VAL A 483 12.98 11.46 29.24
C VAL A 483 13.97 11.02 30.30
N ASP A 484 13.81 9.79 30.79
CA ASP A 484 14.66 9.22 31.81
C ASP A 484 15.47 7.99 31.33
N TRP A 485 15.16 7.46 30.12
CA TRP A 485 16.00 6.49 29.44
C TRP A 485 15.88 6.59 27.91
N VAL A 486 16.93 6.17 27.21
CA VAL A 486 17.12 6.34 25.77
C VAL A 486 17.53 5.00 25.17
N LEU A 487 16.83 4.56 24.12
CA LEU A 487 17.21 3.46 23.23
C LEU A 487 17.54 4.04 21.85
N VAL A 488 18.79 3.98 21.46
CA VAL A 488 19.27 4.67 20.26
C VAL A 488 20.29 3.82 19.50
N THR A 489 20.39 4.01 18.19
CA THR A 489 21.43 3.37 17.36
C THR A 489 22.82 3.73 17.88
N ARG A 490 23.66 2.70 18.12
CA ARG A 490 25.00 2.82 18.73
C ARG A 490 25.88 3.85 18.05
N ALA A 491 25.86 3.91 16.71
CA ALA A 491 26.72 4.81 15.94
C ALA A 491 26.11 6.22 15.70
N SER A 492 24.97 6.55 16.34
CA SER A 492 24.29 7.83 16.15
C SER A 492 25.02 9.01 16.79
N GLY A 493 24.73 10.25 16.32
CA GLY A 493 25.20 11.48 16.97
C GLY A 493 24.70 11.60 18.41
N LEU A 494 23.44 11.19 18.65
CA LEU A 494 22.85 11.23 19.99
C LEU A 494 23.56 10.27 20.96
N ALA A 495 23.93 9.05 20.53
CA ALA A 495 24.67 8.12 21.38
C ALA A 495 26.02 8.72 21.81
N ARG A 496 26.77 9.33 20.88
CA ARG A 496 28.04 10.02 21.21
C ARG A 496 27.84 11.16 22.20
N ALA A 497 26.82 12.00 21.98
CA ALA A 497 26.52 13.09 22.88
C ALA A 497 26.12 12.63 24.29
N LEU A 498 25.47 11.46 24.41
CA LEU A 498 25.12 10.87 25.71
C LEU A 498 26.31 10.21 26.39
N ASP A 499 27.27 9.66 25.64
CA ASP A 499 28.54 9.14 26.19
C ASP A 499 29.37 10.27 26.86
N ASP A 500 29.32 11.48 26.30
CA ASP A 500 30.03 12.65 26.86
C ASP A 500 29.27 13.35 28.01
N ALA A 501 27.96 13.07 28.15
CA ALA A 501 27.09 13.75 29.12
C ALA A 501 27.09 13.04 30.48
N ARG A 502 27.65 13.70 31.52
CA ARG A 502 27.74 13.16 32.91
C ARG A 502 26.38 12.80 33.53
N SER A 503 25.29 13.33 33.02
CA SER A 503 23.93 13.07 33.50
C SER A 503 23.32 11.76 32.99
N TRP A 504 24.03 11.02 32.14
CA TRP A 504 23.58 9.77 31.54
C TRP A 504 24.58 8.64 31.80
N ALA A 505 24.06 7.45 32.07
CA ALA A 505 24.85 6.23 32.19
C ALA A 505 24.44 5.22 31.13
N LYS A 506 25.40 4.67 30.41
CA LYS A 506 25.18 3.56 29.50
C LYS A 506 25.01 2.28 30.31
N VAL A 507 23.85 1.64 30.20
CA VAL A 507 23.52 0.39 30.95
C VAL A 507 23.52 -0.85 30.06
N TYR A 508 23.43 -0.65 28.72
CA TYR A 508 23.48 -1.72 27.73
C TYR A 508 24.07 -1.23 26.42
N GLU A 509 24.78 -2.09 25.72
CA GLU A 509 25.25 -1.87 24.36
C GLU A 509 25.39 -3.21 23.63
N ASP A 510 24.95 -3.25 22.37
CA ASP A 510 25.21 -4.34 21.43
C ASP A 510 25.76 -3.81 20.09
N ALA A 511 25.77 -4.65 19.06
CA ALA A 511 26.25 -4.24 17.74
C ALA A 511 25.37 -3.17 17.05
N LYS A 512 24.10 -3.03 17.44
CA LYS A 512 23.10 -2.19 16.81
C LYS A 512 22.77 -0.94 17.63
N VAL A 513 22.50 -1.12 18.92
CA VAL A 513 21.95 -0.05 19.78
C VAL A 513 22.67 0.04 21.12
N ALA A 514 22.48 1.18 21.77
CA ALA A 514 22.86 1.41 23.17
C ALA A 514 21.66 1.89 23.97
N ILE A 515 21.63 1.58 25.27
CA ILE A 515 20.63 2.07 26.23
C ILE A 515 21.34 2.93 27.27
N TYR A 516 20.81 4.13 27.44
CA TYR A 516 21.25 5.08 28.45
C TYR A 516 20.14 5.35 29.45
N VAL A 517 20.50 5.54 30.71
CA VAL A 517 19.59 5.91 31.80
C VAL A 517 20.07 7.18 32.43
N ARG A 518 19.14 8.08 32.76
CA ARG A 518 19.43 9.34 33.43
C ARG A 518 19.93 9.03 34.85
N GLN A 519 21.08 9.59 35.21
CA GLN A 519 21.60 9.49 36.59
C GLN A 519 20.83 10.46 37.50
N SER A 520 20.42 9.97 38.65
CA SER A 520 19.90 10.81 39.72
C SER A 520 21.03 11.75 40.17
N ALA A 521 20.76 13.06 40.24
CA ALA A 521 21.68 14.06 40.70
C ALA A 521 22.00 13.87 42.19
#